data_01933770d1fb186b4d605258be578aca
#
_entry.id   01933770d1fb186b4d605258be578aca
#
_cell.length_a   1.000
_cell.length_b   1.000
_cell.length_c   1.000
_cell.angle_alpha   90.00
_cell.angle_beta   90.00
_cell.angle_gamma   90.00
#
_symmetry.space_group_name_H-M   'P 1'
#
loop_
_entity.id
_entity.type
_entity.pdbx_description
1 polymer ?
#
loop_
_entity_poly.entity_id
_entity_poly.type
_entity_poly.pdbx_seq_one_letter_code
_entity_poly.pdbx_strand_id
1 'polypeptide(L)'
;MKKTILFLQAAVVGLLAACNQPSDEEQLRDEIQYVNPFIGTGFHGHTFPGATRPFALVQVSPDTHIMGWDASSGYHYDDNQIYAFSHTHLSGTGIGDLGDVAILPFSGGDSIKPVAIFKKETEKATPGYYAVRLDNFGINVELTSTDRVGFHKYTYDNPKDRRVLLDLGHVLQPNWGHKLVGNEYLFVNDSTVEGTVRTQGWAHFHSVSYRITFSEPIETLYQYIDGNLRKDSLFLRLNTPDDLKFHYKFAESNKPLYVKVAISPVDTDGAERNMLAELPGWDFDATRAESARIWNKALNDIRIESSDPKVMVNFYTALYHTMIAPYAYQDVDGRYLGMDKKVHRAEPGYV
;
A
#
# COMPACT_ATOMS: atom_id res chain seq x y z
N MET A 1 -46.60 -50.56 47.57
CA MET A 1 -46.44 -49.70 46.41
C MET A 1 -45.61 -48.49 46.80
N LYS A 2 -44.30 -48.58 46.70
CA LYS A 2 -43.26 -47.47 46.85
C LYS A 2 -41.94 -48.16 46.77
N LYS A 3 -41.43 -48.39 45.55
CA LYS A 3 -39.96 -48.70 45.24
C LYS A 3 -39.87 -48.89 43.72
N THR A 4 -39.94 -47.83 42.93
CA THR A 4 -39.52 -47.88 41.50
C THR A 4 -39.45 -46.48 40.90
N ILE A 5 -38.78 -45.49 41.55
CA ILE A 5 -38.44 -44.20 40.96
C ILE A 5 -37.10 -43.77 41.58
N LEU A 6 -36.04 -44.48 41.29
CA LEU A 6 -34.66 -43.98 41.66
C LEU A 6 -33.56 -44.50 40.73
N PHE A 7 -33.83 -44.82 39.50
CA PHE A 7 -32.80 -45.30 38.56
C PHE A 7 -32.77 -44.59 37.20
N LEU A 8 -33.45 -43.44 37.07
CA LEU A 8 -33.49 -42.73 35.79
C LEU A 8 -32.83 -41.34 35.80
N GLN A 9 -32.15 -40.95 36.87
CA GLN A 9 -31.45 -39.65 36.95
C GLN A 9 -29.94 -39.72 36.87
N ALA A 10 -29.32 -40.89 36.81
CA ALA A 10 -27.88 -41.04 36.71
C ALA A 10 -27.34 -41.22 35.29
N ALA A 11 -28.22 -41.32 34.25
CA ALA A 11 -27.79 -41.57 32.86
C ALA A 11 -27.79 -40.32 31.94
N VAL A 12 -28.22 -39.14 32.43
CA VAL A 12 -28.29 -37.91 31.60
C VAL A 12 -27.13 -36.94 31.86
N VAL A 13 -26.34 -37.12 32.92
CA VAL A 13 -25.18 -36.26 33.23
C VAL A 13 -23.89 -36.72 32.53
N GLY A 14 -23.88 -37.91 31.94
CA GLY A 14 -22.68 -38.46 31.26
C GLY A 14 -22.53 -38.10 29.77
N LEU A 15 -23.50 -37.42 29.15
CA LEU A 15 -23.51 -37.16 27.70
C LEU A 15 -23.29 -35.69 27.31
N LEU A 16 -23.05 -34.81 28.26
CA LEU A 16 -22.71 -33.39 28.00
C LEU A 16 -21.24 -33.02 28.18
N ALA A 17 -20.36 -34.00 28.44
CA ALA A 17 -18.93 -33.78 28.60
C ALA A 17 -18.07 -34.18 27.38
N ALA A 18 -18.68 -34.47 26.23
CA ALA A 18 -17.98 -35.02 25.06
C ALA A 18 -18.02 -34.12 23.81
N CYS A 19 -18.19 -32.80 23.95
CA CYS A 19 -18.10 -31.87 22.82
C CYS A 19 -17.43 -30.55 23.20
N ASN A 20 -16.29 -30.63 23.88
CA ASN A 20 -15.28 -29.56 23.88
C ASN A 20 -13.94 -30.22 23.57
N GLN A 21 -13.79 -30.80 22.38
CA GLN A 21 -12.46 -30.81 21.78
C GLN A 21 -12.18 -29.39 21.36
N PRO A 22 -11.05 -28.77 21.78
CA PRO A 22 -10.58 -27.57 21.14
C PRO A 22 -10.47 -27.91 19.65
N SER A 23 -11.09 -27.10 18.78
CA SER A 23 -10.75 -27.11 17.37
C SER A 23 -9.23 -27.10 17.31
N ASP A 24 -8.64 -28.04 16.59
CA ASP A 24 -7.23 -27.99 16.18
C ASP A 24 -7.07 -26.73 15.29
N GLU A 25 -7.09 -25.55 15.89
CA GLU A 25 -6.42 -24.40 15.34
C GLU A 25 -4.94 -24.77 15.46
N GLU A 26 -4.42 -25.38 14.41
CA GLU A 26 -3.01 -25.67 14.26
C GLU A 26 -2.23 -24.42 14.62
N GLN A 27 -1.48 -24.49 15.71
CA GLN A 27 -0.76 -23.32 16.21
C GLN A 27 0.21 -22.84 15.14
N LEU A 28 -0.09 -21.67 14.53
CA LEU A 28 0.76 -21.07 13.51
C LEU A 28 2.15 -20.83 14.11
N ARG A 29 3.20 -21.20 13.37
CA ARG A 29 4.56 -20.81 13.70
C ARG A 29 4.77 -19.35 13.34
N ASP A 30 5.76 -18.69 13.95
CA ASP A 30 6.15 -17.32 13.62
C ASP A 30 7.12 -17.30 12.42
N GLU A 31 6.62 -17.67 11.24
CA GLU A 31 7.43 -17.79 10.03
C GLU A 31 7.77 -16.41 9.40
N ILE A 32 7.00 -15.39 9.73
CA ILE A 32 7.21 -14.01 9.24
C ILE A 32 8.58 -13.46 9.68
N GLN A 33 9.13 -13.93 10.80
CA GLN A 33 10.44 -13.53 11.34
C GLN A 33 11.61 -13.85 10.37
N TYR A 34 11.44 -14.82 9.48
CA TYR A 34 12.45 -15.22 8.52
C TYR A 34 12.42 -14.41 7.23
N VAL A 35 11.37 -13.62 6.98
CA VAL A 35 11.27 -12.83 5.76
C VAL A 35 12.09 -11.56 5.86
N ASN A 36 12.97 -11.35 4.89
CA ASN A 36 13.71 -10.10 4.71
C ASN A 36 13.32 -9.44 3.39
N PRO A 37 12.40 -8.44 3.39
CA PRO A 37 11.94 -7.78 2.16
C PRO A 37 13.03 -7.03 1.39
N PHE A 38 14.21 -6.78 1.99
CA PHE A 38 15.33 -6.16 1.28
C PHE A 38 16.12 -7.13 0.38
N ILE A 39 15.94 -8.44 0.52
CA ILE A 39 16.55 -9.41 -0.41
C ILE A 39 15.92 -9.21 -1.78
N GLY A 40 16.76 -9.05 -2.82
CA GLY A 40 16.32 -8.81 -4.19
C GLY A 40 16.10 -7.33 -4.53
N THR A 41 16.31 -6.39 -3.61
CA THR A 41 16.13 -4.95 -3.89
C THR A 41 17.41 -4.25 -4.36
N GLY A 42 18.55 -4.90 -4.31
CA GLY A 42 19.83 -4.40 -4.82
C GLY A 42 20.28 -5.14 -6.06
N PHE A 43 21.35 -4.66 -6.69
CA PHE A 43 21.92 -5.22 -7.91
C PHE A 43 20.82 -5.31 -9.00
N HIS A 44 20.55 -6.44 -9.58
CA HIS A 44 19.55 -6.66 -10.62
C HIS A 44 18.32 -7.45 -10.12
N GLY A 45 17.95 -7.33 -8.84
CA GLY A 45 16.87 -8.12 -8.25
C GLY A 45 15.47 -7.63 -8.59
N HIS A 46 15.29 -6.34 -8.81
CA HIS A 46 14.04 -5.70 -9.22
C HIS A 46 12.85 -5.97 -8.30
N THR A 47 13.08 -6.01 -6.98
CA THR A 47 12.02 -6.11 -5.98
C THR A 47 11.94 -4.83 -5.15
N PHE A 48 10.88 -4.67 -4.37
CA PHE A 48 10.68 -3.52 -3.51
C PHE A 48 10.42 -3.95 -2.06
N PRO A 49 10.80 -3.15 -1.04
CA PRO A 49 10.65 -3.50 0.37
C PRO A 49 9.34 -3.00 0.99
N GLY A 50 8.46 -2.38 0.22
CA GLY A 50 7.29 -1.68 0.71
C GLY A 50 6.21 -2.58 1.31
N ALA A 51 5.16 -1.96 1.84
CA ALA A 51 4.06 -2.64 2.50
C ALA A 51 3.03 -3.13 1.48
N THR A 52 2.72 -4.42 1.52
CA THR A 52 1.64 -5.07 0.78
C THR A 52 1.14 -6.28 1.56
N ARG A 53 -0.05 -6.79 1.26
CA ARG A 53 -0.54 -8.09 1.72
C ARG A 53 -0.31 -9.17 0.65
N PRO A 54 -0.44 -10.46 0.97
CA PRO A 54 -0.36 -11.52 -0.03
C PRO A 54 -1.37 -11.28 -1.16
N PHE A 55 -0.90 -11.26 -2.39
CA PHE A 55 -1.72 -11.08 -3.61
C PHE A 55 -2.57 -9.80 -3.62
N ALA A 56 -2.17 -8.76 -2.87
CA ALA A 56 -2.92 -7.51 -2.78
C ALA A 56 -2.78 -6.65 -4.04
N LEU A 57 -3.84 -5.88 -4.35
CA LEU A 57 -3.83 -4.90 -5.44
C LEU A 57 -2.88 -3.73 -5.13
N VAL A 58 -2.83 -3.27 -3.87
CA VAL A 58 -1.97 -2.17 -3.47
C VAL A 58 -0.60 -2.66 -3.00
N GLN A 59 0.45 -2.03 -3.55
CA GLN A 59 1.85 -2.21 -3.13
C GLN A 59 2.42 -0.82 -2.85
N VAL A 60 2.36 -0.38 -1.58
CA VAL A 60 2.86 0.95 -1.21
C VAL A 60 4.34 0.88 -0.84
N SER A 61 5.20 1.52 -1.65
CA SER A 61 6.65 1.44 -1.50
C SER A 61 7.32 2.77 -1.83
N PRO A 62 8.53 3.05 -1.28
CA PRO A 62 9.32 4.18 -1.73
C PRO A 62 9.83 3.98 -3.15
N ASP A 63 9.78 5.05 -3.96
CA ASP A 63 10.46 5.17 -5.24
C ASP A 63 11.78 5.92 -5.04
N THR A 64 12.88 5.19 -5.04
CA THR A 64 14.23 5.72 -4.83
C THR A 64 14.97 5.91 -6.13
N HIS A 65 14.52 5.24 -7.19
CA HIS A 65 15.15 5.22 -8.50
C HIS A 65 14.08 5.18 -9.58
N ILE A 66 14.04 6.17 -10.44
CA ILE A 66 12.97 6.32 -11.45
C ILE A 66 13.45 6.15 -12.89
N MET A 67 14.76 5.94 -13.11
CA MET A 67 15.35 5.77 -14.44
C MET A 67 16.43 4.70 -14.43
N GLY A 68 16.50 3.90 -15.51
CA GLY A 68 17.49 2.84 -15.68
C GLY A 68 16.93 1.46 -15.34
N TRP A 69 17.58 0.41 -15.82
CA TRP A 69 17.07 -0.96 -15.72
C TRP A 69 16.89 -1.43 -14.27
N ASP A 70 17.81 -1.09 -13.39
CA ASP A 70 17.78 -1.47 -11.98
C ASP A 70 16.65 -0.79 -11.18
N ALA A 71 16.04 0.27 -11.75
CA ALA A 71 14.91 0.98 -11.18
C ALA A 71 13.53 0.39 -11.54
N SER A 72 13.46 -0.78 -12.15
CA SER A 72 12.21 -1.34 -12.68
C SER A 72 11.11 -1.52 -11.63
N SER A 73 11.49 -1.76 -10.36
CA SER A 73 10.54 -1.84 -9.23
C SER A 73 10.33 -0.51 -8.49
N GLY A 74 10.93 0.60 -8.96
CA GLY A 74 10.90 1.89 -8.29
C GLY A 74 11.88 2.05 -7.14
N TYR A 75 12.41 0.98 -6.58
CA TYR A 75 13.35 0.99 -5.45
C TYR A 75 14.67 0.32 -5.81
N HIS A 76 15.78 0.91 -5.34
CA HIS A 76 17.07 0.25 -5.35
C HIS A 76 17.80 0.42 -4.01
N TYR A 77 18.40 -0.67 -3.50
CA TYR A 77 18.97 -0.72 -2.15
C TYR A 77 20.10 0.30 -1.93
N ASP A 78 20.91 0.59 -2.94
CA ASP A 78 22.06 1.48 -2.81
C ASP A 78 21.70 2.98 -2.88
N ASP A 79 20.42 3.31 -3.12
CA ASP A 79 19.95 4.69 -3.17
C ASP A 79 19.80 5.31 -1.77
N ASN A 80 19.85 6.63 -1.71
CA ASN A 80 19.67 7.43 -0.50
C ASN A 80 18.67 8.58 -0.66
N GLN A 81 17.90 8.57 -1.74
CA GLN A 81 16.85 9.54 -2.04
C GLN A 81 15.52 8.85 -2.26
N ILE A 82 14.42 9.48 -1.82
CA ILE A 82 13.07 9.04 -2.11
C ILE A 82 12.36 10.17 -2.85
N TYR A 83 11.82 9.85 -4.03
CA TYR A 83 11.06 10.76 -4.87
C TYR A 83 9.58 10.77 -4.49
N ALA A 84 9.04 9.61 -4.11
CA ALA A 84 7.66 9.44 -3.69
C ALA A 84 7.46 8.09 -2.97
N PHE A 85 6.26 7.91 -2.40
CA PHE A 85 5.68 6.62 -2.04
C PHE A 85 4.52 6.38 -2.98
N SER A 86 4.69 5.52 -3.98
CA SER A 86 3.63 5.16 -4.92
C SER A 86 2.90 3.87 -4.49
N HIS A 87 1.76 3.56 -5.13
CA HIS A 87 0.83 2.54 -4.65
C HIS A 87 0.74 1.31 -5.52
N THR A 88 1.48 1.28 -6.62
CA THR A 88 1.56 0.15 -7.55
C THR A 88 3.00 -0.10 -7.97
N HIS A 89 3.45 -1.34 -7.86
CA HIS A 89 4.82 -1.73 -8.20
C HIS A 89 4.87 -3.09 -8.87
N LEU A 90 5.81 -3.25 -9.80
CA LEU A 90 6.20 -4.56 -10.32
C LEU A 90 7.26 -5.19 -9.38
N SER A 91 7.30 -6.50 -9.30
CA SER A 91 8.26 -7.23 -8.49
C SER A 91 8.91 -8.35 -9.31
N GLY A 92 10.24 -8.39 -9.34
CA GLY A 92 11.02 -9.42 -10.00
C GLY A 92 11.02 -9.34 -11.54
N THR A 93 10.66 -8.20 -12.13
CA THR A 93 10.66 -7.98 -13.58
C THR A 93 11.62 -6.85 -13.96
N GLY A 94 12.34 -6.99 -15.07
CA GLY A 94 13.26 -6.00 -15.62
C GLY A 94 12.57 -4.94 -16.50
N ILE A 95 11.29 -4.69 -16.32
CA ILE A 95 10.51 -3.68 -17.04
C ILE A 95 9.91 -2.73 -16.02
N GLY A 96 10.10 -1.44 -16.23
CA GLY A 96 9.50 -0.39 -15.42
C GLY A 96 8.17 0.04 -15.99
N ASP A 97 7.12 -0.22 -15.25
CA ASP A 97 5.78 0.31 -15.42
C ASP A 97 5.21 0.59 -14.02
N LEU A 98 3.99 1.10 -13.94
CA LEU A 98 3.33 1.42 -12.67
C LEU A 98 3.98 2.62 -11.95
N GLY A 99 3.96 2.67 -10.61
CA GLY A 99 4.36 3.85 -9.84
C GLY A 99 3.22 4.86 -9.69
N ASP A 100 1.97 4.38 -9.75
CA ASP A 100 0.80 5.25 -9.74
C ASP A 100 0.51 5.82 -8.35
N VAL A 101 -0.15 6.98 -8.35
CA VAL A 101 -0.64 7.67 -7.16
C VAL A 101 0.50 7.92 -6.17
N ALA A 102 1.48 8.71 -6.61
CA ALA A 102 2.68 9.01 -5.86
C ALA A 102 2.46 10.14 -4.85
N ILE A 103 2.73 9.89 -3.56
CA ILE A 103 2.65 10.91 -2.50
C ILE A 103 3.96 10.99 -1.74
N LEU A 104 4.31 12.19 -1.25
CA LEU A 104 5.50 12.42 -0.44
C LEU A 104 5.20 13.41 0.68
N PRO A 105 5.38 13.06 1.97
CA PRO A 105 5.37 14.05 3.03
C PRO A 105 6.66 14.88 2.98
N PHE A 106 6.55 16.20 3.18
CA PHE A 106 7.69 17.10 3.17
C PHE A 106 7.48 18.29 4.09
N SER A 107 8.57 18.98 4.43
CA SER A 107 8.60 20.24 5.18
C SER A 107 9.67 21.15 4.57
N GLY A 108 9.42 22.45 4.61
CA GLY A 108 10.35 23.48 4.11
C GLY A 108 10.45 23.51 2.59
N GLY A 109 11.11 24.55 2.11
CA GLY A 109 11.43 24.73 0.71
C GLY A 109 10.24 25.11 -0.19
N ASP A 110 10.59 25.63 -1.38
CA ASP A 110 9.63 26.04 -2.41
C ASP A 110 9.70 25.12 -3.65
N SER A 111 10.31 23.93 -3.51
CA SER A 111 10.40 22.99 -4.62
C SER A 111 9.04 22.45 -4.99
N ILE A 112 8.70 22.50 -6.27
CA ILE A 112 7.48 21.91 -6.82
C ILE A 112 7.49 20.38 -6.68
N LYS A 113 8.69 19.79 -6.81
CA LYS A 113 8.93 18.36 -6.64
C LYS A 113 10.05 18.16 -5.61
N PRO A 114 9.69 18.16 -4.31
CA PRO A 114 10.67 17.88 -3.26
C PRO A 114 11.21 16.46 -3.39
N VAL A 115 12.47 16.27 -2.98
CA VAL A 115 13.11 14.96 -2.91
C VAL A 115 13.57 14.74 -1.48
N ALA A 116 13.20 13.61 -0.91
CA ALA A 116 13.61 13.23 0.42
C ALA A 116 15.01 12.60 0.41
N ILE A 117 15.78 12.83 1.47
CA ILE A 117 17.06 12.18 1.74
C ILE A 117 16.90 11.30 2.96
N PHE A 118 17.38 10.07 2.89
CA PHE A 118 17.30 9.11 3.98
C PHE A 118 18.64 8.35 4.15
N LYS A 119 18.74 7.64 5.27
CA LYS A 119 19.85 6.75 5.56
C LYS A 119 19.36 5.32 5.71
N LYS A 120 20.11 4.36 5.18
CA LYS A 120 19.77 2.93 5.20
C LYS A 120 19.50 2.38 6.61
N GLU A 121 20.25 2.83 7.60
CA GLU A 121 20.05 2.41 8.98
C GLU A 121 18.70 2.85 9.59
N THR A 122 17.99 3.78 8.95
CA THR A 122 16.66 4.22 9.37
C THR A 122 15.53 3.43 8.74
N GLU A 123 15.81 2.65 7.68
CA GLU A 123 14.81 1.80 7.02
C GLU A 123 14.51 0.56 7.85
N LYS A 124 13.24 0.23 7.89
CA LYS A 124 12.72 -1.02 8.46
C LYS A 124 11.66 -1.59 7.52
N ALA A 125 11.79 -2.86 7.18
CA ALA A 125 10.78 -3.56 6.38
C ALA A 125 10.50 -4.94 6.99
N THR A 126 9.23 -5.26 7.08
CA THR A 126 8.72 -6.60 7.38
C THR A 126 7.48 -6.82 6.51
N PRO A 127 7.04 -8.05 6.24
CA PRO A 127 5.84 -8.27 5.45
C PRO A 127 4.66 -7.44 5.96
N GLY A 128 4.09 -6.61 5.09
CA GLY A 128 2.98 -5.71 5.40
C GLY A 128 3.36 -4.41 6.11
N TYR A 129 4.64 -4.11 6.28
CA TYR A 129 5.09 -2.87 6.93
C TYR A 129 6.42 -2.37 6.39
N TYR A 130 6.52 -1.04 6.22
CA TYR A 130 7.75 -0.33 5.92
C TYR A 130 7.85 0.95 6.74
N ALA A 131 9.06 1.35 7.13
CA ALA A 131 9.31 2.63 7.77
C ALA A 131 10.67 3.20 7.37
N VAL A 132 10.75 4.53 7.36
CA VAL A 132 11.97 5.28 7.07
C VAL A 132 11.92 6.68 7.68
N ARG A 133 13.09 7.24 7.97
CA ARG A 133 13.20 8.65 8.33
C ARG A 133 13.67 9.48 7.12
N LEU A 134 12.94 10.54 6.82
CA LEU A 134 13.30 11.53 5.82
C LEU A 134 14.10 12.64 6.50
N ASP A 135 15.44 12.56 6.42
CA ASP A 135 16.34 13.36 7.23
C ASP A 135 16.26 14.87 6.93
N ASN A 136 16.22 15.24 5.64
CA ASN A 136 16.17 16.64 5.23
C ASN A 136 14.83 17.32 5.53
N PHE A 137 13.77 16.55 5.73
CA PHE A 137 12.44 17.06 6.09
C PHE A 137 12.11 16.91 7.56
N GLY A 138 12.88 16.10 8.31
CA GLY A 138 12.57 15.79 9.71
C GLY A 138 11.24 15.06 9.88
N ILE A 139 11.01 14.01 9.07
CA ILE A 139 9.74 13.27 9.07
C ILE A 139 10.01 11.78 9.23
N ASN A 140 9.32 11.13 10.18
CA ASN A 140 9.25 9.68 10.22
C ASN A 140 8.02 9.23 9.42
N VAL A 141 8.24 8.33 8.47
CA VAL A 141 7.22 7.70 7.63
C VAL A 141 7.06 6.26 8.07
N GLU A 142 5.81 5.83 8.27
CA GLU A 142 5.44 4.44 8.47
C GLU A 142 4.31 4.09 7.48
N LEU A 143 4.41 2.93 6.86
CA LEU A 143 3.50 2.43 5.84
C LEU A 143 2.98 1.05 6.23
N THR A 144 1.70 0.83 6.04
CA THR A 144 1.06 -0.49 6.04
C THR A 144 -0.04 -0.52 4.99
N SER A 145 -0.71 -1.64 4.80
CA SER A 145 -1.77 -1.73 3.80
C SER A 145 -2.85 -2.74 4.18
N THR A 146 -4.00 -2.60 3.55
CA THR A 146 -4.97 -3.67 3.33
C THR A 146 -4.76 -4.26 1.93
N ASP A 147 -5.74 -4.94 1.37
CA ASP A 147 -5.62 -5.53 0.02
C ASP A 147 -5.69 -4.45 -1.09
N ARG A 148 -6.41 -3.32 -0.83
CA ARG A 148 -6.66 -2.26 -1.82
C ARG A 148 -6.39 -0.86 -1.30
N VAL A 149 -5.97 -0.71 -0.02
CA VAL A 149 -5.75 0.60 0.60
C VAL A 149 -4.35 0.67 1.22
N GLY A 150 -3.53 1.59 0.74
CA GLY A 150 -2.29 2.00 1.40
C GLY A 150 -2.63 2.88 2.61
N PHE A 151 -1.95 2.65 3.72
CA PHE A 151 -2.15 3.41 4.95
C PHE A 151 -0.83 3.98 5.43
N HIS A 152 -0.73 5.31 5.45
CA HIS A 152 0.46 6.06 5.80
C HIS A 152 0.29 6.76 7.15
N LYS A 153 1.39 6.83 7.90
CA LYS A 153 1.50 7.61 9.14
C LYS A 153 2.75 8.46 9.07
N TYR A 154 2.58 9.77 9.18
CA TYR A 154 3.64 10.77 9.09
C TYR A 154 3.79 11.52 10.41
N THR A 155 4.97 11.43 11.02
CA THR A 155 5.31 12.17 12.24
C THR A 155 6.33 13.24 11.88
N TYR A 156 5.92 14.50 11.98
CA TYR A 156 6.72 15.68 11.64
C TYR A 156 7.44 16.22 12.86
N ASP A 157 8.75 16.49 12.75
CA ASP A 157 9.50 17.20 13.79
C ASP A 157 9.10 18.68 13.87
N ASN A 158 8.77 19.28 12.71
CA ASN A 158 8.24 20.64 12.63
C ASN A 158 6.71 20.63 12.57
N PRO A 159 6.01 20.86 13.68
CA PRO A 159 4.56 20.83 13.72
C PRO A 159 3.88 21.95 12.92
N LYS A 160 4.61 23.01 12.55
CA LYS A 160 4.08 24.20 11.84
C LYS A 160 4.14 24.08 10.33
N ASP A 161 4.90 23.13 9.80
CA ASP A 161 5.08 22.99 8.35
C ASP A 161 4.90 21.53 7.92
N ARG A 162 3.66 21.08 7.97
CA ARG A 162 3.21 19.73 7.65
C ARG A 162 2.59 19.74 6.27
N ARG A 163 3.29 19.14 5.30
CA ARG A 163 2.86 19.14 3.90
C ARG A 163 2.88 17.72 3.31
N VAL A 164 2.03 17.51 2.32
CA VAL A 164 2.03 16.30 1.48
C VAL A 164 1.96 16.73 0.02
N LEU A 165 2.88 16.24 -0.78
CA LEU A 165 2.82 16.30 -2.25
C LEU A 165 1.96 15.12 -2.73
N LEU A 166 1.04 15.39 -3.68
CA LEU A 166 0.49 14.41 -4.61
C LEU A 166 1.05 14.71 -6.00
N ASP A 167 1.82 13.78 -6.56
CA ASP A 167 2.43 13.88 -7.89
C ASP A 167 1.72 12.91 -8.85
N LEU A 168 0.77 13.42 -9.64
CA LEU A 168 0.04 12.63 -10.63
C LEU A 168 0.77 12.52 -11.98
N GLY A 169 1.91 13.20 -12.11
CA GLY A 169 2.81 13.06 -13.26
C GLY A 169 3.95 12.07 -13.02
N HIS A 170 4.00 11.44 -11.84
CA HIS A 170 5.02 10.47 -11.50
C HIS A 170 4.88 9.21 -12.36
N VAL A 171 5.98 8.80 -12.97
CA VAL A 171 6.09 7.54 -13.72
C VAL A 171 7.46 6.93 -13.47
N LEU A 172 7.55 5.62 -13.46
CA LEU A 172 8.80 4.88 -13.45
C LEU A 172 9.27 4.70 -14.90
N GLN A 173 10.59 4.83 -15.16
CA GLN A 173 11.21 4.59 -16.48
C GLN A 173 10.70 5.48 -17.63
N PRO A 174 10.63 6.82 -17.45
CA PRO A 174 10.21 7.72 -18.53
C PRO A 174 11.13 7.63 -19.76
N ASN A 175 12.41 7.30 -19.55
CA ASN A 175 13.40 7.10 -20.64
C ASN A 175 13.15 5.83 -21.48
N TRP A 176 12.29 4.92 -21.04
CA TRP A 176 11.86 3.73 -21.79
C TRP A 176 10.46 3.87 -22.36
N GLY A 177 9.92 5.07 -22.36
CA GLY A 177 8.63 5.39 -22.96
C GLY A 177 7.43 5.24 -22.03
N HIS A 178 7.64 4.97 -20.74
CA HIS A 178 6.57 5.06 -19.76
C HIS A 178 6.20 6.53 -19.57
N LYS A 179 4.95 6.86 -19.79
CA LYS A 179 4.48 8.24 -19.80
C LYS A 179 3.04 8.38 -19.32
N LEU A 180 2.78 9.53 -18.72
CA LEU A 180 1.43 10.00 -18.44
C LEU A 180 0.66 10.22 -19.77
N VAL A 181 -0.61 9.82 -19.80
CA VAL A 181 -1.52 10.07 -20.92
C VAL A 181 -2.84 10.72 -20.51
N GLY A 182 -3.11 10.80 -19.20
CA GLY A 182 -4.28 11.53 -18.71
C GLY A 182 -4.41 11.46 -17.19
N ASN A 183 -4.96 12.53 -16.64
CA ASN A 183 -5.30 12.67 -15.22
C ASN A 183 -6.74 13.12 -15.05
N GLU A 184 -7.41 12.55 -14.07
CA GLU A 184 -8.61 13.11 -13.47
C GLU A 184 -8.34 13.42 -12.02
N TYR A 185 -8.82 14.56 -11.56
CA TYR A 185 -8.71 15.02 -10.18
C TYR A 185 -10.02 15.68 -9.76
N LEU A 186 -10.49 15.35 -8.58
CA LEU A 186 -11.63 15.95 -7.91
C LEU A 186 -11.30 16.22 -6.45
N PHE A 187 -11.45 17.47 -6.03
CA PHE A 187 -11.47 17.87 -4.64
C PHE A 187 -12.86 17.62 -4.08
N VAL A 188 -13.05 16.52 -3.35
CA VAL A 188 -14.36 16.09 -2.85
C VAL A 188 -14.81 16.94 -1.65
N ASN A 189 -13.90 17.11 -0.70
CA ASN A 189 -14.09 17.93 0.50
C ASN A 189 -12.72 18.32 1.10
N ASP A 190 -12.70 18.98 2.23
CA ASP A 190 -11.50 19.50 2.89
C ASP A 190 -10.49 18.43 3.33
N SER A 191 -10.84 17.17 3.33
CA SER A 191 -9.96 16.08 3.72
C SER A 191 -9.89 14.95 2.69
N THR A 192 -10.57 15.07 1.54
CA THR A 192 -10.67 13.98 0.57
C THR A 192 -10.53 14.48 -0.87
N VAL A 193 -9.67 13.80 -1.61
CA VAL A 193 -9.49 13.98 -3.06
C VAL A 193 -9.59 12.62 -3.76
N GLU A 194 -10.01 12.62 -5.02
CA GLU A 194 -10.08 11.41 -5.82
C GLU A 194 -9.79 11.70 -7.29
N GLY A 195 -9.60 10.67 -8.07
CA GLY A 195 -9.38 10.80 -9.51
C GLY A 195 -8.90 9.52 -10.15
N THR A 196 -8.34 9.68 -11.35
CA THR A 196 -7.81 8.57 -12.16
C THR A 196 -6.52 9.00 -12.83
N VAL A 197 -5.49 8.18 -12.71
CA VAL A 197 -4.24 8.32 -13.47
C VAL A 197 -4.27 7.32 -14.62
N ARG A 198 -3.88 7.77 -15.82
CA ARG A 198 -3.74 6.93 -17.00
C ARG A 198 -2.33 7.05 -17.54
N THR A 199 -1.68 5.92 -17.71
CA THR A 199 -0.32 5.83 -18.23
C THR A 199 -0.25 4.88 -19.41
N GLN A 200 0.84 4.99 -20.14
CA GLN A 200 1.22 4.12 -21.24
C GLN A 200 2.71 3.84 -21.15
N GLY A 201 3.06 2.59 -21.20
CA GLY A 201 4.45 2.12 -21.18
C GLY A 201 4.53 0.76 -21.83
N TRP A 202 5.05 -0.23 -21.12
CA TRP A 202 4.94 -1.63 -21.52
C TRP A 202 3.48 -2.06 -21.66
N ALA A 203 2.64 -1.72 -20.69
CA ALA A 203 1.20 -1.79 -20.86
C ALA A 203 0.76 -0.65 -21.80
N HIS A 204 0.20 -1.00 -22.97
CA HIS A 204 -0.30 -0.01 -23.93
C HIS A 204 -1.47 0.84 -23.38
N PHE A 205 -2.10 0.38 -22.34
CA PHE A 205 -3.14 1.09 -21.60
C PHE A 205 -3.09 0.63 -20.14
N HIS A 206 -2.88 1.59 -19.25
CA HIS A 206 -2.97 1.38 -17.82
C HIS A 206 -3.80 2.50 -17.20
N SER A 207 -4.66 2.18 -16.26
CA SER A 207 -5.52 3.14 -15.58
C SER A 207 -5.75 2.70 -14.15
N VAL A 208 -5.49 3.61 -13.21
CA VAL A 208 -5.75 3.42 -11.79
C VAL A 208 -6.59 4.58 -11.28
N SER A 209 -7.76 4.28 -10.75
CA SER A 209 -8.58 5.23 -10.02
C SER A 209 -8.19 5.21 -8.54
N TYR A 210 -8.23 6.38 -7.91
CA TYR A 210 -7.79 6.52 -6.52
C TYR A 210 -8.77 7.38 -5.72
N ARG A 211 -8.77 7.15 -4.39
CA ARG A 211 -9.36 8.03 -3.39
C ARG A 211 -8.36 8.19 -2.24
N ILE A 212 -8.00 9.44 -1.95
CA ILE A 212 -7.09 9.81 -0.87
C ILE A 212 -7.88 10.52 0.20
N THR A 213 -7.77 10.07 1.45
CA THR A 213 -8.38 10.72 2.60
C THR A 213 -7.32 11.00 3.66
N PHE A 214 -7.27 12.23 4.11
CA PHE A 214 -6.41 12.70 5.19
C PHE A 214 -7.16 12.67 6.53
N SER A 215 -6.46 12.40 7.62
CA SER A 215 -7.05 12.40 8.97
C SER A 215 -7.38 13.78 9.51
N GLU A 216 -6.96 14.82 8.81
CA GLU A 216 -7.13 16.24 9.18
C GLU A 216 -7.53 17.04 7.93
N PRO A 217 -8.26 18.17 8.11
CA PRO A 217 -8.59 19.05 6.99
C PRO A 217 -7.34 19.69 6.35
N ILE A 218 -7.37 19.85 5.05
CA ILE A 218 -6.39 20.59 4.26
C ILE A 218 -6.59 22.09 4.56
N GLU A 219 -5.57 22.74 5.13
CA GLU A 219 -5.60 24.18 5.41
C GLU A 219 -5.32 25.01 4.16
N THR A 220 -4.36 24.56 3.35
CA THR A 220 -3.97 25.25 2.10
C THR A 220 -3.65 24.25 1.01
N LEU A 221 -4.15 24.53 -0.19
CA LEU A 221 -3.91 23.77 -1.39
C LEU A 221 -3.15 24.63 -2.41
N TYR A 222 -2.00 24.11 -2.89
CA TYR A 222 -1.28 24.69 -4.04
C TYR A 222 -1.41 23.72 -5.22
N GLN A 223 -1.81 24.24 -6.38
CA GLN A 223 -1.95 23.46 -7.61
C GLN A 223 -0.90 23.86 -8.64
N TYR A 224 -0.22 22.89 -9.20
CA TYR A 224 0.75 23.06 -10.26
C TYR A 224 0.29 22.26 -11.48
N ILE A 225 0.27 22.90 -12.63
CA ILE A 225 -0.05 22.29 -13.93
C ILE A 225 1.15 22.54 -14.83
N ASP A 226 1.78 21.48 -15.33
CA ASP A 226 3.03 21.53 -16.11
C ASP A 226 4.09 22.42 -15.45
N GLY A 227 4.26 22.26 -14.13
CA GLY A 227 5.23 23.02 -13.32
C GLY A 227 4.82 24.45 -12.99
N ASN A 228 3.68 24.94 -13.44
CA ASN A 228 3.22 26.31 -13.21
C ASN A 228 2.22 26.39 -12.08
N LEU A 229 2.53 27.22 -11.06
CA LEU A 229 1.63 27.45 -9.92
C LEU A 229 0.36 28.21 -10.40
N ARG A 230 -0.80 27.69 -10.05
CA ARG A 230 -2.10 28.36 -10.25
C ARG A 230 -2.40 29.25 -9.04
N LYS A 231 -2.24 30.58 -9.23
CA LYS A 231 -2.47 31.56 -8.15
C LYS A 231 -3.86 32.15 -8.16
N ASP A 232 -4.47 32.27 -9.35
CA ASP A 232 -5.70 33.05 -9.56
C ASP A 232 -6.98 32.21 -9.51
N SER A 233 -6.87 30.90 -9.63
CA SER A 233 -8.00 29.98 -9.52
C SER A 233 -7.54 28.58 -9.14
N LEU A 234 -8.17 28.00 -8.13
CA LEU A 234 -8.04 26.58 -7.80
C LEU A 234 -9.11 25.81 -8.54
N PHE A 235 -8.71 24.81 -9.31
CA PHE A 235 -9.65 23.92 -9.96
C PHE A 235 -10.00 22.78 -9.00
N LEU A 236 -11.29 22.70 -8.64
CA LEU A 236 -11.78 21.59 -7.82
C LEU A 236 -11.98 20.31 -8.61
N ARG A 237 -12.10 20.43 -9.95
CA ARG A 237 -12.16 19.31 -10.89
C ARG A 237 -11.25 19.57 -12.07
N LEU A 238 -10.44 18.59 -12.42
CA LEU A 238 -9.57 18.60 -13.59
C LEU A 238 -9.73 17.27 -14.35
N ASN A 239 -9.67 17.34 -15.67
CA ASN A 239 -9.51 16.20 -16.56
C ASN A 239 -8.60 16.66 -17.71
N THR A 240 -7.36 16.22 -17.70
CA THR A 240 -6.31 16.76 -18.56
C THR A 240 -5.18 15.74 -18.76
N PRO A 241 -4.46 15.77 -19.88
CA PRO A 241 -3.22 15.01 -20.05
C PRO A 241 -2.00 15.64 -19.34
N ASP A 242 -2.16 16.83 -18.75
CA ASP A 242 -1.07 17.61 -18.19
C ASP A 242 -0.50 16.97 -16.91
N ASP A 243 0.74 17.29 -16.59
CA ASP A 243 1.40 16.92 -15.33
C ASP A 243 0.79 17.74 -14.18
N LEU A 244 0.09 17.06 -13.28
CA LEU A 244 -0.56 17.66 -12.12
C LEU A 244 0.19 17.35 -10.84
N LYS A 245 0.50 18.41 -10.07
CA LYS A 245 1.02 18.28 -8.71
C LYS A 245 0.23 19.14 -7.74
N PHE A 246 0.01 18.60 -6.56
CA PHE A 246 -0.75 19.26 -5.50
C PHE A 246 0.07 19.23 -4.21
N HIS A 247 0.27 20.40 -3.59
CA HIS A 247 0.81 20.49 -2.24
C HIS A 247 -0.33 20.78 -1.27
N TYR A 248 -0.59 19.84 -0.41
CA TYR A 248 -1.53 19.99 0.70
C TYR A 248 -0.77 20.41 1.94
N LYS A 249 -1.15 21.52 2.55
CA LYS A 249 -0.63 21.97 3.83
C LYS A 249 -1.70 21.77 4.91
N PHE A 250 -1.26 21.29 6.07
CA PHE A 250 -2.11 21.00 7.22
C PHE A 250 -1.81 21.98 8.37
N ALA A 251 -2.79 22.16 9.24
CA ALA A 251 -2.67 23.01 10.42
C ALA A 251 -1.55 22.51 11.36
N GLU A 252 -1.05 23.41 12.22
CA GLU A 252 -0.05 23.08 13.23
C GLU A 252 -0.55 21.98 14.17
N SER A 253 0.21 20.90 14.31
CA SER A 253 -0.13 19.78 15.20
C SER A 253 1.10 18.95 15.53
N ASN A 254 1.20 18.50 16.80
CA ASN A 254 2.20 17.52 17.24
C ASN A 254 1.72 16.06 17.05
N LYS A 255 0.50 15.85 16.55
CA LYS A 255 -0.02 14.51 16.27
C LYS A 255 0.46 14.02 14.90
N PRO A 256 0.60 12.71 14.72
CA PRO A 256 0.84 12.16 13.40
C PRO A 256 -0.30 12.52 12.43
N LEU A 257 0.05 12.78 11.17
CA LEU A 257 -0.89 12.87 10.07
C LEU A 257 -1.04 11.47 9.46
N TYR A 258 -2.28 11.00 9.36
CA TYR A 258 -2.58 9.75 8.70
C TYR A 258 -3.17 10.01 7.31
N VAL A 259 -2.80 9.18 6.35
CA VAL A 259 -3.30 9.25 4.97
C VAL A 259 -3.70 7.85 4.51
N LYS A 260 -4.90 7.71 3.99
CA LYS A 260 -5.39 6.51 3.33
C LYS A 260 -5.42 6.75 1.83
N VAL A 261 -4.90 5.81 1.06
CA VAL A 261 -4.94 5.84 -0.40
C VAL A 261 -5.55 4.53 -0.88
N ALA A 262 -6.82 4.56 -1.22
CA ALA A 262 -7.49 3.44 -1.87
C ALA A 262 -7.31 3.52 -3.38
N ILE A 263 -7.09 2.39 -4.01
CA ILE A 263 -7.01 2.26 -5.47
C ILE A 263 -8.08 1.30 -6.00
N SER A 264 -8.46 1.51 -7.25
CA SER A 264 -9.40 0.67 -7.99
C SER A 264 -8.97 0.55 -9.45
N PRO A 265 -9.06 -0.65 -10.04
CA PRO A 265 -8.85 -0.82 -11.47
C PRO A 265 -10.04 -0.33 -12.32
N VAL A 266 -11.13 0.10 -11.70
CA VAL A 266 -12.41 0.39 -12.38
C VAL A 266 -12.72 1.89 -12.37
N ASP A 267 -13.04 2.44 -11.19
CA ASP A 267 -13.51 3.83 -11.04
C ASP A 267 -13.26 4.37 -9.61
N THR A 268 -13.50 5.66 -9.41
CA THR A 268 -13.37 6.31 -8.10
C THR A 268 -14.39 5.78 -7.08
N ASP A 269 -15.60 5.39 -7.53
CA ASP A 269 -16.59 4.75 -6.68
C ASP A 269 -16.11 3.37 -6.18
N GLY A 270 -15.31 2.65 -7.00
CA GLY A 270 -14.63 1.43 -6.60
C GLY A 270 -13.59 1.69 -5.51
N ALA A 271 -12.76 2.72 -5.68
CA ALA A 271 -11.78 3.13 -4.67
C ALA A 271 -12.46 3.54 -3.36
N GLU A 272 -13.59 4.24 -3.41
CA GLU A 272 -14.38 4.57 -2.22
C GLU A 272 -14.89 3.32 -1.51
N ARG A 273 -15.52 2.38 -2.25
CA ARG A 273 -16.01 1.12 -1.68
C ARG A 273 -14.89 0.30 -1.06
N ASN A 274 -13.73 0.23 -1.72
CA ASN A 274 -12.55 -0.46 -1.21
C ASN A 274 -12.11 0.16 0.13
N MET A 275 -12.02 1.49 0.22
CA MET A 275 -11.65 2.20 1.45
C MET A 275 -12.65 1.94 2.58
N LEU A 276 -13.95 2.06 2.31
CA LEU A 276 -15.00 1.90 3.33
C LEU A 276 -15.10 0.46 3.84
N ALA A 277 -14.87 -0.52 2.97
CA ALA A 277 -14.95 -1.93 3.33
C ALA A 277 -13.71 -2.41 4.11
N GLU A 278 -12.50 -1.98 3.71
CA GLU A 278 -11.26 -2.54 4.23
C GLU A 278 -10.63 -1.69 5.34
N LEU A 279 -10.81 -0.37 5.30
CA LEU A 279 -10.17 0.56 6.23
C LEU A 279 -11.10 1.71 6.66
N PRO A 280 -12.23 1.44 7.32
CA PRO A 280 -13.15 2.49 7.75
C PRO A 280 -12.57 3.38 8.87
N GLY A 281 -11.74 2.81 9.75
CA GLY A 281 -11.12 3.49 10.90
C GLY A 281 -9.71 4.04 10.62
N TRP A 282 -9.09 4.65 11.64
CA TRP A 282 -7.75 5.24 11.59
C TRP A 282 -6.73 4.54 12.50
N ASP A 283 -6.98 3.28 12.87
CA ASP A 283 -6.08 2.50 13.72
C ASP A 283 -4.95 1.89 12.87
N PHE A 284 -3.85 2.62 12.79
CA PHE A 284 -2.67 2.20 12.04
C PHE A 284 -2.03 0.94 12.63
N ASP A 285 -1.91 0.87 13.93
CA ASP A 285 -1.21 -0.23 14.60
C ASP A 285 -2.01 -1.53 14.51
N ALA A 286 -3.35 -1.47 14.61
CA ALA A 286 -4.22 -2.62 14.38
C ALA A 286 -4.15 -3.10 12.91
N THR A 287 -4.12 -2.18 11.94
CA THR A 287 -3.99 -2.53 10.51
C THR A 287 -2.65 -3.20 10.23
N ARG A 288 -1.55 -2.69 10.79
CA ARG A 288 -0.21 -3.29 10.71
C ARG A 288 -0.19 -4.70 11.31
N ALA A 289 -0.74 -4.86 12.51
CA ALA A 289 -0.79 -6.15 13.20
C ALA A 289 -1.60 -7.18 12.38
N GLU A 290 -2.73 -6.78 11.80
CA GLU A 290 -3.55 -7.65 10.97
C GLU A 290 -2.82 -8.04 9.66
N SER A 291 -2.09 -7.11 9.04
CA SER A 291 -1.29 -7.41 7.84
C SER A 291 -0.17 -8.42 8.15
N ALA A 292 0.51 -8.28 9.29
CA ALA A 292 1.49 -9.25 9.75
C ALA A 292 0.85 -10.63 10.03
N ARG A 293 -0.35 -10.67 10.64
CA ARG A 293 -1.07 -11.91 10.91
C ARG A 293 -1.47 -12.64 9.61
N ILE A 294 -1.95 -11.90 8.61
CA ILE A 294 -2.30 -12.43 7.29
C ILE A 294 -1.07 -13.00 6.60
N TRP A 295 0.05 -12.28 6.60
CA TRP A 295 1.31 -12.78 6.06
C TRP A 295 1.79 -14.04 6.78
N ASN A 296 1.76 -14.04 8.12
CA ASN A 296 2.20 -15.22 8.88
C ASN A 296 1.33 -16.43 8.57
N LYS A 297 0.03 -16.24 8.39
CA LYS A 297 -0.88 -17.31 7.98
C LYS A 297 -0.50 -17.86 6.59
N ALA A 298 -0.30 -16.99 5.59
CA ALA A 298 0.05 -17.41 4.23
C ALA A 298 1.41 -18.13 4.18
N LEU A 299 2.40 -17.66 4.93
CA LEU A 299 3.72 -18.30 5.00
C LEU A 299 3.69 -19.66 5.67
N ASN A 300 2.69 -19.94 6.52
CA ASN A 300 2.50 -21.24 7.15
C ASN A 300 1.89 -22.31 6.26
N ASP A 301 1.44 -21.97 5.03
CA ASP A 301 0.94 -22.96 4.06
C ASP A 301 2.04 -23.93 3.61
N ILE A 302 3.31 -23.49 3.64
CA ILE A 302 4.47 -24.35 3.35
C ILE A 302 5.49 -24.20 4.48
N ARG A 303 5.70 -25.28 5.24
CA ARG A 303 6.62 -25.30 6.39
C ARG A 303 7.86 -26.10 6.06
N ILE A 304 9.03 -25.53 6.36
CA ILE A 304 10.30 -26.22 6.31
C ILE A 304 10.98 -26.22 7.70
N GLU A 305 11.98 -27.04 7.85
CA GLU A 305 12.87 -27.08 9.01
C GLU A 305 14.32 -27.10 8.54
N SER A 306 15.13 -26.24 9.12
CA SER A 306 16.58 -26.23 8.88
C SER A 306 17.30 -25.71 10.11
N SER A 307 18.45 -26.31 10.43
CA SER A 307 19.37 -25.78 11.43
C SER A 307 20.20 -24.58 10.93
N ASP A 308 20.20 -24.35 9.60
CA ASP A 308 20.86 -23.18 9.01
C ASP A 308 19.86 -22.02 8.87
N PRO A 309 20.05 -20.91 9.64
CA PRO A 309 19.19 -19.75 9.56
C PRO A 309 19.11 -19.12 8.15
N LYS A 310 20.17 -19.24 7.34
CA LYS A 310 20.19 -18.71 5.98
C LYS A 310 19.23 -19.46 5.08
N VAL A 311 19.08 -20.77 5.25
CA VAL A 311 18.10 -21.56 4.52
C VAL A 311 16.68 -21.10 4.84
N MET A 312 16.38 -20.86 6.13
CA MET A 312 15.08 -20.36 6.57
C MET A 312 14.78 -18.99 5.97
N VAL A 313 15.72 -18.04 6.06
CA VAL A 313 15.55 -16.70 5.50
C VAL A 313 15.38 -16.75 3.98
N ASN A 314 16.20 -17.49 3.26
CA ASN A 314 16.11 -17.59 1.80
C ASN A 314 14.78 -18.21 1.37
N PHE A 315 14.36 -19.29 2.02
CA PHE A 315 13.12 -19.97 1.68
C PHE A 315 11.89 -19.07 1.90
N TYR A 316 11.74 -18.54 3.12
CA TYR A 316 10.55 -17.74 3.44
C TYR A 316 10.53 -16.39 2.73
N THR A 317 11.70 -15.79 2.44
CA THR A 317 11.75 -14.59 1.59
C THR A 317 11.38 -14.92 0.14
N ALA A 318 11.84 -16.04 -0.42
CA ALA A 318 11.43 -16.47 -1.74
C ALA A 318 9.91 -16.76 -1.79
N LEU A 319 9.37 -17.47 -0.81
CA LEU A 319 7.94 -17.72 -0.68
C LEU A 319 7.13 -16.40 -0.60
N TYR A 320 7.59 -15.44 0.21
CA TYR A 320 7.02 -14.10 0.29
C TYR A 320 6.96 -13.44 -1.10
N HIS A 321 8.04 -13.46 -1.87
CA HIS A 321 8.06 -12.84 -3.20
C HIS A 321 7.08 -13.51 -4.19
N THR A 322 6.83 -14.82 -4.06
CA THR A 322 5.84 -15.50 -4.92
C THR A 322 4.40 -15.07 -4.66
N MET A 323 4.14 -14.44 -3.52
CA MET A 323 2.80 -13.95 -3.12
C MET A 323 2.60 -12.44 -3.34
N ILE A 324 3.61 -11.75 -3.92
CA ILE A 324 3.47 -10.33 -4.31
C ILE A 324 2.86 -10.22 -5.71
N ALA A 325 3.20 -11.13 -6.61
CA ALA A 325 2.67 -11.21 -7.97
C ALA A 325 2.44 -12.69 -8.37
N PRO A 326 1.31 -12.99 -9.06
CA PRO A 326 0.23 -12.10 -9.48
C PRO A 326 -0.59 -11.56 -8.30
N TYR A 327 -1.35 -10.47 -8.53
CA TYR A 327 -2.20 -9.86 -7.52
C TYR A 327 -3.67 -9.80 -7.96
N ALA A 328 -4.57 -9.71 -6.99
CA ALA A 328 -6.01 -9.62 -7.22
C ALA A 328 -6.36 -8.27 -7.88
N TYR A 329 -6.74 -8.32 -9.17
CA TYR A 329 -7.05 -7.13 -9.97
C TYR A 329 -8.55 -6.87 -10.00
N GLN A 330 -9.16 -6.66 -8.81
CA GLN A 330 -10.59 -6.41 -8.66
C GLN A 330 -10.92 -5.60 -7.41
N ASP A 331 -12.05 -4.90 -7.45
CA ASP A 331 -12.64 -4.21 -6.30
C ASP A 331 -13.28 -5.20 -5.31
N VAL A 332 -13.60 -4.73 -4.09
CA VAL A 332 -14.28 -5.54 -3.06
C VAL A 332 -15.65 -6.08 -3.51
N ASP A 333 -16.28 -5.42 -4.50
CA ASP A 333 -17.54 -5.87 -5.08
C ASP A 333 -17.36 -6.83 -6.26
N GLY A 334 -16.12 -7.27 -6.53
CA GLY A 334 -15.75 -8.20 -7.59
C GLY A 334 -15.66 -7.57 -8.99
N ARG A 335 -15.81 -6.25 -9.14
CA ARG A 335 -15.63 -5.58 -10.45
C ARG A 335 -14.17 -5.46 -10.80
N TYR A 336 -13.84 -5.66 -12.07
CA TYR A 336 -12.51 -5.47 -12.63
C TYR A 336 -12.56 -4.96 -14.08
N LEU A 337 -11.50 -4.30 -14.52
CA LEU A 337 -11.34 -3.88 -15.89
C LEU A 337 -10.70 -5.01 -16.71
N GLY A 338 -11.43 -5.56 -17.68
CA GLY A 338 -10.94 -6.63 -18.54
C GLY A 338 -9.96 -6.13 -19.62
N MET A 339 -9.25 -7.08 -20.24
CA MET A 339 -8.35 -6.79 -21.38
C MET A 339 -9.09 -6.18 -22.59
N ASP A 340 -10.40 -6.37 -22.67
CA ASP A 340 -11.29 -5.74 -23.65
C ASP A 340 -11.67 -4.29 -23.29
N LYS A 341 -11.10 -3.76 -22.20
CA LYS A 341 -11.37 -2.42 -21.64
C LYS A 341 -12.82 -2.22 -21.19
N LYS A 342 -13.51 -3.31 -20.86
CA LYS A 342 -14.85 -3.27 -20.27
C LYS A 342 -14.80 -3.70 -18.81
N VAL A 343 -15.76 -3.20 -18.05
CA VAL A 343 -15.93 -3.61 -16.66
C VAL A 343 -16.66 -4.93 -16.62
N HIS A 344 -16.05 -5.89 -15.95
CA HIS A 344 -16.60 -7.21 -15.68
C HIS A 344 -16.77 -7.41 -14.18
N ARG A 345 -17.41 -8.51 -13.80
CA ARG A 345 -17.54 -8.96 -12.42
C ARG A 345 -17.04 -10.39 -12.33
N ALA A 346 -16.11 -10.63 -11.41
CA ALA A 346 -15.65 -11.98 -11.09
C ALA A 346 -16.77 -12.78 -10.44
N GLU A 347 -16.81 -14.09 -10.70
CA GLU A 347 -17.69 -14.99 -9.95
C GLU A 347 -17.19 -15.12 -8.50
N PRO A 348 -18.09 -15.38 -7.54
CA PRO A 348 -17.69 -15.56 -6.14
C PRO A 348 -16.61 -16.65 -5.99
N GLY A 349 -15.51 -16.34 -5.32
CA GLY A 349 -14.40 -17.25 -5.09
C GLY A 349 -13.27 -17.19 -6.15
N TYR A 350 -13.44 -16.40 -7.19
CA TYR A 350 -12.35 -16.07 -8.13
C TYR A 350 -11.71 -14.74 -7.76
N VAL A 351 -10.37 -14.71 -7.86
CA VAL A 351 -9.53 -13.54 -7.56
C VAL A 351 -8.73 -13.16 -8.79
#